data_6f596c0e96312b31a8ea442c1b0f8918
#
_entry.id   6f596c0e96312b31a8ea442c1b0f8918
#
_cell.length_a   1.000
_cell.length_b   1.000
_cell.length_c   1.000
_cell.angle_alpha   90.00
_cell.angle_beta   90.00
_cell.angle_gamma   90.00
#
_symmetry.space_group_name_H-M   'P 1'
#
loop_
_entity.id
_entity.type
_entity.pdbx_description
1 polymer ?
#
loop_
_entity_poly.entity_id
_entity_poly.type
_entity_poly.pdbx_seq_one_letter_code
_entity_poly.pdbx_strand_id
1 'polypeptide(L)'
;MKTATAKPTRKPGRPQVNLLPRAEQVRVAKQAQRQRDRAAGLALCQVKLRKDVAERLRQAVAIPGFDAELEKFLGEAVVEVDKYPNLKLIAWNRVDSLLTARDAFALYERNWKFVDTKNMGAAERELIRRLTETCGHGVMNV
;
A
#
# COMPACT_ATOMS: atom_id res chain seq x y z
N MET A 1 33.66 -6.58 -67.50
CA MET A 1 33.70 -7.53 -66.37
C MET A 1 33.09 -6.84 -65.14
N LYS A 2 31.89 -7.27 -64.68
CA LYS A 2 31.22 -6.70 -63.57
C LYS A 2 31.48 -7.61 -62.33
N THR A 3 32.23 -7.10 -61.35
CA THR A 3 32.50 -7.79 -60.08
C THR A 3 31.25 -7.77 -59.21
N ALA A 4 30.72 -8.94 -58.95
CA ALA A 4 29.58 -9.12 -58.05
C ALA A 4 30.05 -8.94 -56.58
N THR A 5 29.55 -7.90 -55.89
CA THR A 5 29.79 -7.65 -54.48
C THR A 5 28.94 -8.62 -53.68
N ALA A 6 29.57 -9.57 -52.99
CA ALA A 6 28.90 -10.51 -52.10
C ALA A 6 28.26 -9.77 -50.92
N LYS A 7 26.94 -9.98 -50.68
CA LYS A 7 26.23 -9.47 -49.50
C LYS A 7 26.80 -10.11 -48.22
N PRO A 8 27.01 -9.34 -47.14
CA PRO A 8 27.49 -9.90 -45.89
C PRO A 8 26.44 -10.89 -45.32
N THR A 9 26.87 -12.11 -45.08
CA THR A 9 26.06 -13.16 -44.42
C THR A 9 25.76 -12.75 -43.00
N ARG A 10 24.49 -12.55 -42.70
CA ARG A 10 23.98 -12.25 -41.34
C ARG A 10 24.38 -13.40 -40.42
N LYS A 11 25.09 -13.10 -39.33
CA LYS A 11 25.43 -14.08 -38.28
C LYS A 11 24.13 -14.75 -37.79
N PRO A 12 24.09 -16.10 -37.63
CA PRO A 12 22.91 -16.76 -37.08
C PRO A 12 22.59 -16.20 -35.70
N GLY A 13 21.35 -15.71 -35.53
CA GLY A 13 20.86 -15.22 -34.24
C GLY A 13 20.87 -16.33 -33.18
N ARG A 14 20.93 -15.95 -31.91
CA ARG A 14 20.88 -16.87 -30.79
C ARG A 14 19.71 -17.86 -30.98
N PRO A 15 19.91 -19.18 -30.79
CA PRO A 15 18.84 -20.17 -30.95
C PRO A 15 17.60 -19.79 -30.12
N GLN A 16 16.43 -19.83 -30.72
CA GLN A 16 15.17 -19.66 -29.99
C GLN A 16 14.96 -20.91 -29.12
N VAL A 17 15.22 -20.76 -27.82
CA VAL A 17 15.03 -21.82 -26.82
C VAL A 17 13.53 -22.04 -26.52
N ASN A 18 12.67 -21.12 -26.97
CA ASN A 18 11.25 -21.17 -26.68
C ASN A 18 10.42 -21.18 -27.96
N LEU A 19 9.73 -22.28 -28.22
CA LEU A 19 8.90 -22.50 -29.41
C LEU A 19 7.55 -21.77 -29.37
N LEU A 20 7.18 -21.15 -28.23
CA LEU A 20 5.91 -20.46 -28.09
C LEU A 20 5.94 -19.09 -28.78
N PRO A 21 4.83 -18.64 -29.37
CA PRO A 21 4.67 -17.28 -29.87
C PRO A 21 4.99 -16.24 -28.79
N ARG A 22 5.58 -15.10 -29.18
CA ARG A 22 5.98 -14.05 -28.22
C ARG A 22 4.87 -13.61 -27.27
N ALA A 23 3.63 -13.55 -27.75
CA ALA A 23 2.47 -13.18 -26.94
C ALA A 23 2.22 -14.20 -25.82
N GLU A 24 2.37 -15.47 -26.11
CA GLU A 24 2.20 -16.56 -25.12
C GLU A 24 3.37 -16.60 -24.13
N GLN A 25 4.60 -16.37 -24.59
CA GLN A 25 5.76 -16.24 -23.70
C GLN A 25 5.54 -15.13 -22.67
N VAL A 26 5.02 -13.97 -23.10
CA VAL A 26 4.72 -12.85 -22.20
C VAL A 26 3.58 -13.18 -21.23
N ARG A 27 2.55 -13.90 -21.68
CA ARG A 27 1.44 -14.36 -20.83
C ARG A 27 1.94 -15.31 -19.74
N VAL A 28 2.71 -16.33 -20.12
CA VAL A 28 3.29 -17.31 -19.19
C VAL A 28 4.21 -16.65 -18.18
N ALA A 29 5.08 -15.74 -18.64
CA ALA A 29 5.98 -14.99 -17.77
C ALA A 29 5.21 -14.13 -16.75
N LYS A 30 4.17 -13.41 -17.19
CA LYS A 30 3.30 -12.61 -16.30
C LYS A 30 2.55 -13.49 -15.28
N GLN A 31 2.06 -14.65 -15.72
CA GLN A 31 1.36 -15.58 -14.83
C GLN A 31 2.30 -16.16 -13.76
N ALA A 32 3.49 -16.58 -14.17
CA ALA A 32 4.51 -17.07 -13.27
C ALA A 32 4.98 -15.98 -12.27
N GLN A 33 5.09 -14.73 -12.72
CA GLN A 33 5.39 -13.60 -11.82
C GLN A 33 4.28 -13.39 -10.79
N ARG A 34 3.00 -13.34 -11.22
CA ARG A 34 1.86 -13.20 -10.31
C ARG A 34 1.76 -14.33 -9.28
N GLN A 35 2.13 -15.56 -9.67
CA GLN A 35 2.15 -16.69 -8.73
C GLN A 35 3.27 -16.51 -7.68
N ARG A 36 4.46 -16.08 -8.10
CA ARG A 36 5.57 -15.77 -7.19
C ARG A 36 5.21 -14.64 -6.22
N ASP A 37 4.61 -13.56 -6.74
CA ASP A 37 4.19 -12.43 -5.92
C ASP A 37 3.16 -12.86 -4.86
N ARG A 38 2.15 -13.67 -5.26
CA ARG A 38 1.16 -14.22 -4.32
C ARG A 38 1.79 -15.13 -3.27
N ALA A 39 2.73 -15.99 -3.67
CA ALA A 39 3.44 -16.86 -2.73
C ALA A 39 4.31 -16.08 -1.74
N ALA A 40 4.81 -14.93 -2.15
CA ALA A 40 5.54 -13.97 -1.31
C ALA A 40 4.63 -13.03 -0.51
N GLY A 41 3.29 -13.18 -0.59
CA GLY A 41 2.35 -12.27 0.07
C GLY A 41 2.24 -10.89 -0.58
N LEU A 42 2.80 -10.71 -1.78
CA LEU A 42 2.79 -9.42 -2.48
C LEU A 42 1.52 -9.25 -3.32
N ALA A 43 0.96 -8.06 -3.29
CA ALA A 43 -0.18 -7.65 -4.12
C ALA A 43 0.16 -6.39 -4.92
N LEU A 44 -0.26 -6.36 -6.19
CA LEU A 44 -0.14 -5.16 -7.00
C LEU A 44 -1.24 -4.17 -6.61
N CYS A 45 -0.83 -3.00 -6.10
CA CYS A 45 -1.71 -1.88 -5.84
C CYS A 45 -1.48 -0.80 -6.91
N GLN A 46 -2.57 -0.29 -7.52
CA GLN A 46 -2.51 0.81 -8.48
C GLN A 46 -3.24 2.02 -7.91
N VAL A 47 -2.51 3.09 -7.67
CA VAL A 47 -3.04 4.35 -7.13
C VAL A 47 -2.76 5.48 -8.11
N LYS A 48 -3.78 6.33 -8.35
CA LYS A 48 -3.60 7.58 -9.11
C LYS A 48 -3.08 8.66 -8.16
N LEU A 49 -1.87 9.10 -8.38
CA LEU A 49 -1.22 10.15 -7.59
C LEU A 49 -0.94 11.38 -8.47
N ARG A 50 -0.77 12.54 -7.85
CA ARG A 50 -0.23 13.72 -8.52
C ARG A 50 1.17 13.39 -9.04
N LYS A 51 1.56 14.01 -10.15
CA LYS A 51 2.81 13.70 -10.86
C LYS A 51 4.05 13.84 -9.96
N ASP A 52 4.11 14.92 -9.18
CA ASP A 52 5.19 15.18 -8.24
C ASP A 52 5.30 14.12 -7.13
N VAL A 53 4.15 13.67 -6.59
CA VAL A 53 4.10 12.63 -5.57
C VAL A 53 4.49 11.27 -6.15
N ALA A 54 4.00 10.95 -7.35
CA ALA A 54 4.34 9.71 -8.04
C ALA A 54 5.84 9.60 -8.34
N GLU A 55 6.47 10.71 -8.72
CA GLU A 55 7.92 10.76 -8.99
C GLU A 55 8.72 10.52 -7.70
N ARG A 56 8.38 11.21 -6.61
CA ARG A 56 9.02 10.99 -5.30
C ARG A 56 8.85 9.56 -4.82
N LEU A 57 7.66 8.96 -4.99
CA LEU A 57 7.41 7.57 -4.60
C LEU A 57 8.28 6.59 -5.40
N ARG A 58 8.44 6.81 -6.73
CA ARG A 58 9.33 5.97 -7.56
C ARG A 58 10.78 6.02 -7.09
N GLN A 59 11.25 7.20 -6.70
CA GLN A 59 12.60 7.38 -6.18
C GLN A 59 12.74 6.74 -4.80
N ALA A 60 11.75 6.91 -3.93
CA ALA A 60 11.75 6.37 -2.57
C ALA A 60 11.74 4.83 -2.54
N VAL A 61 10.98 4.19 -3.42
CA VAL A 61 10.92 2.70 -3.52
C VAL A 61 12.29 2.08 -3.81
N ALA A 62 13.21 2.81 -4.44
CA ALA A 62 14.57 2.33 -4.69
C ALA A 62 15.49 2.40 -3.45
N ILE A 63 15.04 3.05 -2.36
CA ILE A 63 15.83 3.19 -1.12
C ILE A 63 15.66 1.91 -0.28
N PRO A 64 16.73 1.24 0.14
CA PRO A 64 16.65 0.09 1.03
C PRO A 64 15.91 0.43 2.33
N GLY A 65 14.93 -0.41 2.72
CA GLY A 65 14.16 -0.22 3.95
C GLY A 65 12.95 0.71 3.82
N PHE A 66 12.71 1.29 2.64
CA PHE A 66 11.53 2.15 2.41
C PHE A 66 10.20 1.42 2.61
N ASP A 67 10.13 0.14 2.28
CA ASP A 67 8.98 -0.72 2.51
C ASP A 67 8.59 -0.78 4.00
N ALA A 68 9.56 -0.95 4.89
CA ALA A 68 9.35 -0.95 6.33
C ALA A 68 8.87 0.42 6.86
N GLU A 69 9.44 1.51 6.36
CA GLU A 69 8.98 2.87 6.70
C GLU A 69 7.57 3.15 6.18
N LEU A 70 7.23 2.67 4.98
CA LEU A 70 5.89 2.78 4.42
C LEU A 70 4.87 1.98 5.25
N GLU A 71 5.21 0.75 5.65
CA GLU A 71 4.38 -0.09 6.50
C GLU A 71 4.11 0.58 7.86
N LYS A 72 5.15 1.12 8.49
CA LYS A 72 5.04 1.89 9.72
C LYS A 72 4.11 3.11 9.53
N PHE A 73 4.33 3.89 8.48
CA PHE A 73 3.49 5.05 8.17
C PHE A 73 2.02 4.66 8.00
N LEU A 74 1.73 3.59 7.25
CA LEU A 74 0.36 3.12 7.06
C LEU A 74 -0.27 2.65 8.38
N GLY A 75 0.49 1.96 9.25
CA GLY A 75 0.04 1.53 10.56
C GLY A 75 -0.27 2.70 11.51
N GLU A 76 0.43 3.82 11.36
CA GLU A 76 0.19 5.04 12.15
C GLU A 76 -0.93 5.91 11.58
N ALA A 77 -1.02 6.01 10.26
CA ALA A 77 -1.95 6.89 9.56
C ALA A 77 -3.36 6.32 9.39
N VAL A 78 -3.52 4.99 9.49
CA VAL A 78 -4.78 4.28 9.24
C VAL A 78 -5.22 3.52 10.48
N VAL A 79 -6.49 3.62 10.83
CA VAL A 79 -7.12 2.96 11.98
C VAL A 79 -8.21 2.01 11.50
N GLU A 80 -8.13 0.76 11.91
CA GLU A 80 -9.18 -0.23 11.64
C GLU A 80 -10.29 -0.11 12.70
N VAL A 81 -11.49 0.27 12.29
CA VAL A 81 -12.63 0.53 13.18
C VAL A 81 -13.01 -0.71 14.00
N ASP A 82 -13.01 -1.88 13.35
CA ASP A 82 -13.44 -3.12 13.97
C ASP A 82 -12.56 -3.61 15.14
N LYS A 83 -11.32 -3.14 15.21
CA LYS A 83 -10.40 -3.47 16.31
C LYS A 83 -10.72 -2.79 17.63
N TYR A 84 -11.55 -1.73 17.60
CA TYR A 84 -11.78 -0.85 18.75
C TYR A 84 -13.28 -0.71 19.03
N PRO A 85 -13.79 -1.32 20.11
CA PRO A 85 -15.22 -1.40 20.39
C PRO A 85 -15.91 -0.04 20.48
N ASN A 86 -15.31 0.94 21.18
CA ASN A 86 -15.90 2.27 21.28
C ASN A 86 -15.85 3.02 19.95
N LEU A 87 -14.72 2.90 19.19
CA LEU A 87 -14.63 3.49 17.86
C LEU A 87 -15.71 2.93 16.94
N LYS A 88 -15.93 1.62 16.98
CA LYS A 88 -17.00 0.95 16.23
C LYS A 88 -18.38 1.48 16.61
N LEU A 89 -18.62 1.68 17.90
CA LEU A 89 -19.87 2.24 18.40
C LEU A 89 -20.11 3.65 17.89
N ILE A 90 -19.12 4.55 17.98
CA ILE A 90 -19.27 5.95 17.58
C ILE A 90 -19.18 6.16 16.05
N ALA A 91 -18.67 5.18 15.30
CA ALA A 91 -18.63 5.17 13.84
C ALA A 91 -19.84 4.45 13.20
N TRP A 92 -20.92 4.20 13.94
CA TRP A 92 -22.10 3.40 13.54
C TRP A 92 -22.72 3.78 12.19
N ASN A 93 -22.59 5.03 11.76
CA ASN A 93 -23.14 5.56 10.50
C ASN A 93 -22.16 5.50 9.34
N ARG A 94 -20.97 4.93 9.52
CA ARG A 94 -19.94 4.78 8.48
C ARG A 94 -19.92 3.36 7.95
N VAL A 95 -19.72 3.24 6.65
CA VAL A 95 -19.57 1.95 5.96
C VAL A 95 -18.09 1.53 5.91
N ASP A 96 -17.18 2.49 6.03
CA ASP A 96 -15.76 2.27 5.91
C ASP A 96 -15.21 1.59 7.18
N SER A 97 -14.57 0.45 7.01
CA SER A 97 -13.85 -0.27 8.08
C SER A 97 -12.48 0.34 8.41
N LEU A 98 -11.99 1.24 7.56
CA LEU A 98 -10.71 1.93 7.72
C LEU A 98 -10.95 3.44 7.80
N LEU A 99 -10.33 4.08 8.78
CA LEU A 99 -10.34 5.53 8.96
C LEU A 99 -8.93 6.09 8.94
N THR A 100 -8.78 7.35 8.54
CA THR A 100 -7.53 8.05 8.84
C THR A 100 -7.40 8.31 10.35
N ALA A 101 -6.19 8.37 10.85
CA ALA A 101 -5.92 8.72 12.26
C ALA A 101 -6.64 10.02 12.65
N ARG A 102 -6.65 11.02 11.77
CA ARG A 102 -7.32 12.30 11.97
C ARG A 102 -8.85 12.16 12.08
N ASP A 103 -9.45 11.35 11.22
CA ASP A 103 -10.91 11.11 11.27
C ASP A 103 -11.31 10.34 12.52
N ALA A 104 -10.52 9.35 12.91
CA ALA A 104 -10.73 8.59 14.15
C ALA A 104 -10.63 9.52 15.38
N PHE A 105 -9.62 10.39 15.42
CA PHE A 105 -9.48 11.38 16.48
C PHE A 105 -10.69 12.31 16.57
N ALA A 106 -11.11 12.89 15.43
CA ALA A 106 -12.28 13.77 15.37
C ALA A 106 -13.58 13.06 15.78
N LEU A 107 -13.71 11.75 15.52
CA LEU A 107 -14.86 10.96 15.98
C LEU A 107 -14.85 10.83 17.51
N TYR A 108 -13.71 10.53 18.12
CA TYR A 108 -13.59 10.46 19.57
C TYR A 108 -13.90 11.81 20.23
N GLU A 109 -13.30 12.91 19.78
CA GLU A 109 -13.59 14.24 20.35
C GLU A 109 -15.09 14.59 20.29
N ARG A 110 -15.71 14.38 19.13
CA ARG A 110 -17.11 14.75 18.91
C ARG A 110 -18.10 13.88 19.69
N ASN A 111 -17.73 12.63 19.93
CA ASN A 111 -18.63 11.63 20.50
C ASN A 111 -18.16 11.09 21.87
N TRP A 112 -17.24 11.79 22.54
CA TRP A 112 -16.63 11.31 23.79
C TRP A 112 -17.64 10.90 24.86
N LYS A 113 -18.76 11.61 24.95
CA LYS A 113 -19.85 11.30 25.88
C LYS A 113 -20.46 9.90 25.72
N PHE A 114 -20.27 9.26 24.58
CA PHE A 114 -20.74 7.90 24.29
C PHE A 114 -19.65 6.84 24.45
N VAL A 115 -18.43 7.25 24.77
CA VAL A 115 -17.27 6.36 24.92
C VAL A 115 -17.31 5.76 26.33
N ASP A 116 -17.32 4.42 26.40
CA ASP A 116 -17.22 3.72 27.69
C ASP A 116 -15.77 3.69 28.16
N THR A 117 -15.37 4.75 28.86
CA THR A 117 -14.01 4.88 29.39
C THR A 117 -13.68 3.88 30.48
N LYS A 118 -14.71 3.36 31.21
CA LYS A 118 -14.53 2.42 32.33
C LYS A 118 -14.13 1.04 31.84
N ASN A 119 -14.80 0.56 30.80
CA ASN A 119 -14.56 -0.76 30.21
C ASN A 119 -13.66 -0.74 28.97
N MET A 120 -13.01 0.39 28.69
CA MET A 120 -12.13 0.54 27.53
C MET A 120 -10.91 -0.38 27.60
N GLY A 121 -10.66 -1.13 26.55
CA GLY A 121 -9.50 -2.02 26.42
C GLY A 121 -8.17 -1.27 26.38
N ALA A 122 -7.08 -1.95 26.76
CA ALA A 122 -5.74 -1.35 26.75
C ALA A 122 -5.31 -0.87 25.36
N ALA A 123 -5.63 -1.64 24.31
CA ALA A 123 -5.32 -1.28 22.92
C ALA A 123 -6.03 0.00 22.47
N GLU A 124 -7.26 0.21 22.89
CA GLU A 124 -8.03 1.39 22.54
C GLU A 124 -7.57 2.64 23.31
N ARG A 125 -7.19 2.48 24.58
CA ARG A 125 -6.55 3.56 25.36
C ARG A 125 -5.24 4.02 24.71
N GLU A 126 -4.44 3.07 24.27
CA GLU A 126 -3.19 3.37 23.59
C GLU A 126 -3.41 4.04 22.22
N LEU A 127 -4.43 3.61 21.48
CA LEU A 127 -4.84 4.29 20.26
C LEU A 127 -5.18 5.76 20.55
N ILE A 128 -6.03 6.03 21.54
CA ILE A 128 -6.47 7.38 21.88
C ILE A 128 -5.28 8.23 22.31
N ARG A 129 -4.37 7.70 23.13
CA ARG A 129 -3.13 8.38 23.53
C ARG A 129 -2.33 8.81 22.30
N ARG A 130 -2.08 7.86 21.39
CA ARG A 130 -1.34 8.12 20.14
C ARG A 130 -2.05 9.15 19.25
N LEU A 131 -3.36 9.05 19.10
CA LEU A 131 -4.14 10.01 18.32
C LEU A 131 -4.09 11.41 18.94
N THR A 132 -4.16 11.52 20.24
CA THR A 132 -4.04 12.79 20.97
C THR A 132 -2.67 13.43 20.74
N GLU A 133 -1.60 12.64 20.78
CA GLU A 133 -0.25 13.14 20.53
C GLU A 133 -0.04 13.57 19.07
N THR A 134 -0.50 12.75 18.11
CA THR A 134 -0.22 12.97 16.68
C THR A 134 -1.19 13.94 16.01
N CYS A 135 -2.46 13.91 16.38
CA CYS A 135 -3.51 14.72 15.74
C CYS A 135 -3.96 15.90 16.61
N GLY A 136 -3.96 15.72 17.93
CA GLY A 136 -4.43 16.70 18.90
C GLY A 136 -3.31 17.54 19.54
N HIS A 137 -2.05 17.37 19.12
CA HIS A 137 -0.90 18.06 19.71
C HIS A 137 -0.82 17.93 21.24
N GLY A 138 -1.20 16.78 21.78
CA GLY A 138 -1.23 16.49 23.20
C GLY A 138 -2.51 16.92 23.92
N VAL A 139 -3.50 17.46 23.23
CA VAL A 139 -4.77 17.89 23.79
C VAL A 139 -5.93 17.21 23.09
N MET A 140 -6.92 16.79 23.86
CA MET A 140 -8.20 16.28 23.37
C MET A 140 -9.33 17.14 23.94
N ASN A 141 -10.14 17.71 23.08
CA ASN A 141 -11.24 18.59 23.48
C ASN A 141 -12.50 17.76 23.77
N VAL A 142 -12.70 17.34 25.02
CA VAL A 142 -13.79 16.47 25.47
C VAL A 142 -14.45 16.98 26.75
#